data_a1b427d9870d34e39c2b143c60575133
#
_entry.id   a1b427d9870d34e39c2b143c60575133
#
_cell.length_a   1.000
_cell.length_b   1.000
_cell.length_c   1.000
_cell.angle_alpha   90.00
_cell.angle_beta   90.00
_cell.angle_gamma   90.00
#
_symmetry.space_group_name_H-M   'P 1'
#
loop_
_entity.id
_entity.type
_entity.pdbx_description
1 polymer ?
#
loop_
_entity_poly.entity_id
_entity_poly.type
_entity_poly.pdbx_seq_one_letter_code
_entity_poly.pdbx_strand_id
1 'polypeptide(L)'
;MTKEEVLQLEKELSFQEFNNHAAYQLGQIIVDHIEKNHLKNVRIRIVLDGDIVFQYLMDGKKGVIWLDRKQKTVEKYGHSSYYIYLENEENKTYQDDEKDESLVICGGGFPLIIQNELRGSILVSGLVHDEDHQVIVDCLRKLKDEGTCK
;
A
#
# COMPACT_ATOMS: atom_id res chain seq x y z
N MET A 1 15.76 3.49 1.71
CA MET A 1 15.16 2.54 2.68
C MET A 1 15.62 1.13 2.33
N THR A 2 16.08 0.36 3.32
CA THR A 2 16.50 -1.02 3.11
C THR A 2 15.31 -1.97 3.20
N LYS A 3 15.46 -3.20 2.68
CA LYS A 3 14.39 -4.20 2.78
C LYS A 3 14.11 -4.57 4.26
N GLU A 4 15.13 -4.56 5.11
CA GLU A 4 14.96 -4.82 6.55
C GLU A 4 14.12 -3.71 7.21
N GLU A 5 14.35 -2.46 6.83
CA GLU A 5 13.55 -1.33 7.32
C GLU A 5 12.09 -1.46 6.88
N VAL A 6 11.84 -1.91 5.63
CA VAL A 6 10.49 -2.12 5.13
C VAL A 6 9.78 -3.21 5.94
N LEU A 7 10.45 -4.34 6.21
CA LEU A 7 9.88 -5.41 7.03
C LEU A 7 9.52 -4.93 8.44
N GLN A 8 10.39 -4.10 9.03
CA GLN A 8 10.12 -3.52 10.35
C GLN A 8 8.89 -2.61 10.32
N LEU A 9 8.75 -1.80 9.26
CA LEU A 9 7.58 -0.95 9.08
C LEU A 9 6.29 -1.76 8.94
N GLU A 10 6.33 -2.90 8.26
CA GLU A 10 5.15 -3.78 8.15
C GLU A 10 4.66 -4.23 9.53
N LYS A 11 5.58 -4.48 10.45
CA LYS A 11 5.24 -4.86 11.84
C LYS A 11 4.73 -3.66 12.63
N GLU A 12 5.43 -2.54 12.57
CA GLU A 12 5.07 -1.33 13.32
C GLU A 12 3.72 -0.76 12.88
N LEU A 13 3.39 -0.89 11.61
CA LEU A 13 2.17 -0.34 11.04
C LEU A 13 1.05 -1.37 10.91
N SER A 14 1.18 -2.51 11.60
CA SER A 14 0.10 -3.48 11.72
C SER A 14 -0.90 -3.04 12.80
N PHE A 15 -2.08 -3.67 12.83
CA PHE A 15 -3.18 -3.25 13.68
C PHE A 15 -3.65 -4.39 14.59
N GLN A 16 -4.21 -4.04 15.74
CA GLN A 16 -5.02 -4.95 16.54
C GLN A 16 -6.49 -4.89 16.11
N GLU A 17 -6.94 -3.69 15.72
CA GLU A 17 -8.29 -3.44 15.23
C GLU A 17 -8.25 -2.55 13.99
N PHE A 18 -9.02 -2.91 12.99
CA PHE A 18 -9.17 -2.11 11.77
C PHE A 18 -10.50 -2.51 11.13
N ASN A 19 -11.31 -1.55 10.77
CA ASN A 19 -12.62 -1.78 10.17
C ASN A 19 -12.82 -0.93 8.92
N ASN A 20 -13.99 -1.05 8.28
CA ASN A 20 -14.29 -0.30 7.07
C ASN A 20 -14.23 1.22 7.29
N HIS A 21 -14.65 1.68 8.46
CA HIS A 21 -14.59 3.10 8.78
C HIS A 21 -13.14 3.59 8.90
N ALA A 22 -12.26 2.77 9.48
CA ALA A 22 -10.84 3.08 9.53
C ALA A 22 -10.24 3.19 8.11
N ALA A 23 -10.69 2.33 7.19
CA ALA A 23 -10.29 2.42 5.78
C ALA A 23 -10.72 3.76 5.17
N TYR A 24 -11.93 4.20 5.43
CA TYR A 24 -12.42 5.49 4.97
C TYR A 24 -11.57 6.63 5.54
N GLN A 25 -11.25 6.61 6.84
CA GLN A 25 -10.39 7.60 7.48
C GLN A 25 -9.00 7.62 6.84
N LEU A 26 -8.41 6.45 6.61
CA LEU A 26 -7.10 6.35 5.97
C LEU A 26 -7.14 6.91 4.55
N GLY A 27 -8.19 6.62 3.80
CA GLY A 27 -8.37 7.16 2.45
C GLY A 27 -8.37 8.68 2.45
N GLN A 28 -9.09 9.29 3.39
CA GLN A 28 -9.13 10.75 3.54
C GLN A 28 -7.75 11.31 3.93
N ILE A 29 -7.05 10.63 4.83
CA ILE A 29 -5.69 11.03 5.23
C ILE A 29 -4.75 11.02 4.03
N ILE A 30 -4.85 10.01 3.17
CA ILE A 30 -4.02 9.93 1.96
C ILE A 30 -4.33 11.11 1.03
N VAL A 31 -5.60 11.36 0.74
CA VAL A 31 -5.99 12.49 -0.13
C VAL A 31 -5.48 13.81 0.43
N ASP A 32 -5.69 14.05 1.72
CA ASP A 32 -5.22 15.27 2.38
C ASP A 32 -3.71 15.40 2.31
N HIS A 33 -2.99 14.29 2.49
CA HIS A 33 -1.52 14.27 2.41
C HIS A 33 -1.04 14.68 1.01
N ILE A 34 -1.66 14.14 -0.03
CA ILE A 34 -1.35 14.50 -1.43
C ILE A 34 -1.57 15.98 -1.67
N GLU A 35 -2.73 16.50 -1.25
CA GLU A 35 -3.09 17.90 -1.47
C GLU A 35 -2.21 18.86 -0.67
N LYS A 36 -1.98 18.57 0.60
CA LYS A 36 -1.16 19.42 1.49
C LYS A 36 0.28 19.53 1.03
N ASN A 37 0.84 18.46 0.48
CA ASN A 37 2.24 18.42 0.06
C ASN A 37 2.42 18.74 -1.42
N HIS A 38 1.33 19.14 -2.09
CA HIS A 38 1.35 19.51 -3.51
C HIS A 38 1.94 18.39 -4.40
N LEU A 39 1.65 17.14 -4.05
CA LEU A 39 2.07 15.98 -4.84
C LEU A 39 1.13 15.81 -6.04
N LYS A 40 1.56 15.02 -7.00
CA LYS A 40 0.69 14.66 -8.13
C LYS A 40 -0.46 13.80 -7.62
N ASN A 41 -1.63 13.93 -8.26
CA ASN A 41 -2.80 13.13 -7.90
C ASN A 41 -2.52 11.64 -8.08
N VAL A 42 -3.19 10.83 -7.28
CA VAL A 42 -2.98 9.39 -7.23
C VAL A 42 -4.30 8.64 -7.32
N ARG A 43 -4.18 7.32 -7.55
CA ARG A 43 -5.26 6.34 -7.36
C ARG A 43 -5.04 5.68 -6.01
N ILE A 44 -6.11 5.45 -5.27
CA ILE A 44 -6.07 4.85 -3.93
C ILE A 44 -7.06 3.69 -3.86
N ARG A 45 -6.64 2.56 -3.28
CA ARG A 45 -7.55 1.46 -2.98
C ARG A 45 -7.18 0.85 -1.63
N ILE A 46 -8.19 0.55 -0.83
CA ILE A 46 -8.02 -0.19 0.42
C ILE A 46 -8.93 -1.41 0.34
N VAL A 47 -8.35 -2.58 0.56
CA VAL A 47 -9.05 -3.87 0.52
C VAL A 47 -9.05 -4.46 1.93
N LEU A 48 -10.20 -4.95 2.37
CA LEU A 48 -10.35 -5.63 3.64
C LEU A 48 -11.21 -6.87 3.45
N ASP A 49 -10.66 -8.02 3.81
CA ASP A 49 -11.33 -9.33 3.71
C ASP A 49 -11.93 -9.60 2.32
N GLY A 50 -11.17 -9.25 1.30
CA GLY A 50 -11.55 -9.48 -0.10
C GLY A 50 -12.42 -8.40 -0.73
N ASP A 51 -12.91 -7.44 0.05
CA ASP A 51 -13.75 -6.36 -0.46
C ASP A 51 -12.98 -5.06 -0.60
N ILE A 52 -13.26 -4.33 -1.67
CA ILE A 52 -12.77 -2.96 -1.82
C ILE A 52 -13.64 -2.08 -0.92
N VAL A 53 -13.06 -1.62 0.20
CA VAL A 53 -13.80 -0.82 1.19
C VAL A 53 -13.56 0.68 1.03
N PHE A 54 -12.55 1.07 0.24
CA PHE A 54 -12.31 2.43 -0.18
C PHE A 54 -11.62 2.41 -1.54
N GLN A 55 -12.09 3.23 -2.45
CA GLN A 55 -11.38 3.45 -3.72
C GLN A 55 -11.67 4.85 -4.23
N TYR A 56 -10.63 5.56 -4.59
CA TYR A 56 -10.76 6.90 -5.14
C TYR A 56 -9.67 7.12 -6.18
N LEU A 57 -10.10 7.52 -7.37
CA LEU A 57 -9.20 7.98 -8.43
C LEU A 57 -9.28 9.50 -8.43
N MET A 58 -8.22 10.15 -7.96
CA MET A 58 -8.17 11.62 -7.93
C MET A 58 -8.24 12.17 -9.36
N ASP A 59 -8.63 13.44 -9.48
CA ASP A 59 -8.85 14.05 -10.79
C ASP A 59 -7.67 13.83 -11.74
N GLY A 60 -7.97 13.47 -12.98
CA GLY A 60 -6.98 13.17 -14.01
C GLY A 60 -6.51 11.73 -14.04
N LYS A 61 -6.84 10.93 -13.04
CA LYS A 61 -6.49 9.51 -13.01
C LYS A 61 -7.61 8.67 -13.61
N LYS A 62 -7.26 7.71 -14.47
CA LYS A 62 -8.22 6.82 -15.15
C LYS A 62 -7.73 5.38 -15.04
N GLY A 63 -8.70 4.46 -14.85
CA GLY A 63 -8.41 3.04 -14.81
C GLY A 63 -7.78 2.58 -13.51
N VAL A 64 -7.85 1.28 -13.28
CA VAL A 64 -7.44 0.67 -12.00
C VAL A 64 -6.41 -0.45 -12.16
N ILE A 65 -5.84 -0.60 -13.35
CA ILE A 65 -4.95 -1.73 -13.64
C ILE A 65 -3.72 -1.75 -12.73
N TRP A 66 -3.16 -0.58 -12.41
CA TRP A 66 -2.00 -0.52 -11.51
C TRP A 66 -2.37 -0.89 -10.08
N LEU A 67 -3.57 -0.49 -9.63
CA LEU A 67 -4.09 -0.91 -8.33
C LEU A 67 -4.29 -2.43 -8.28
N ASP A 68 -4.88 -3.00 -9.34
CA ASP A 68 -5.08 -4.45 -9.45
C ASP A 68 -3.77 -5.21 -9.36
N ARG A 69 -2.75 -4.76 -10.09
CA ARG A 69 -1.45 -5.42 -10.13
C ARG A 69 -0.73 -5.33 -8.79
N LYS A 70 -0.75 -4.17 -8.15
CA LYS A 70 -0.15 -3.99 -6.82
C LYS A 70 -0.88 -4.82 -5.77
N GLN A 71 -2.19 -4.90 -5.85
CA GLN A 71 -3.00 -5.73 -4.95
C GLN A 71 -2.60 -7.21 -5.07
N LYS A 72 -2.49 -7.72 -6.28
CA LYS A 72 -2.09 -9.10 -6.51
C LYS A 72 -0.69 -9.41 -5.97
N THR A 73 0.22 -8.48 -6.12
CA THR A 73 1.58 -8.66 -5.58
C THR A 73 1.56 -8.79 -4.06
N VAL A 74 0.83 -7.92 -3.37
CA VAL A 74 0.69 -8.00 -1.90
C VAL A 74 0.01 -9.32 -1.50
N GLU A 75 -1.05 -9.70 -2.18
CA GLU A 75 -1.78 -10.94 -1.88
C GLU A 75 -0.92 -12.19 -2.09
N LYS A 76 -0.12 -12.19 -3.14
CA LYS A 76 0.74 -13.34 -3.45
C LYS A 76 1.86 -13.53 -2.43
N TYR A 77 2.52 -12.46 -2.04
CA TYR A 77 3.73 -12.56 -1.21
C TYR A 77 3.51 -12.23 0.27
N GLY A 78 2.38 -11.61 0.62
CA GLY A 78 2.10 -11.23 2.00
C GLY A 78 2.98 -10.09 2.54
N HIS A 79 3.64 -9.36 1.65
CA HIS A 79 4.52 -8.25 1.98
C HIS A 79 4.23 -7.05 1.11
N SER A 80 4.79 -5.88 1.49
CA SER A 80 4.69 -4.71 0.63
C SER A 80 5.36 -4.99 -0.72
N SER A 81 4.80 -4.44 -1.79
CA SER A 81 5.37 -4.60 -3.12
C SER A 81 6.75 -3.92 -3.22
N TYR A 82 7.02 -2.95 -2.35
CA TYR A 82 8.33 -2.31 -2.28
C TYR A 82 9.40 -3.25 -1.69
N TYR A 83 9.03 -4.05 -0.66
CA TYR A 83 9.93 -5.08 -0.15
C TYR A 83 10.28 -6.08 -1.25
N ILE A 84 9.27 -6.52 -2.00
CA ILE A 84 9.49 -7.45 -3.12
C ILE A 84 10.45 -6.85 -4.15
N TYR A 85 10.28 -5.55 -4.46
CA TYR A 85 11.19 -4.84 -5.36
C TYR A 85 12.62 -4.84 -4.82
N LEU A 86 12.82 -4.46 -3.55
CA LEU A 86 14.15 -4.38 -2.95
C LEU A 86 14.83 -5.75 -2.88
N GLU A 87 14.09 -6.79 -2.49
CA GLU A 87 14.61 -8.16 -2.45
C GLU A 87 15.00 -8.63 -3.85
N ASN A 88 14.17 -8.33 -4.85
CA ASN A 88 14.43 -8.73 -6.23
C ASN A 88 15.64 -7.99 -6.83
N GLU A 89 15.82 -6.71 -6.51
CA GLU A 89 17.00 -5.95 -6.95
C GLU A 89 18.29 -6.52 -6.37
N GLU A 90 18.25 -6.96 -5.12
CA GLU A 90 19.42 -7.49 -4.43
C GLU A 90 19.73 -8.93 -4.84
N ASN A 91 18.73 -9.80 -4.90
CA ASN A 91 18.91 -11.25 -5.00
C ASN A 91 18.25 -11.91 -6.22
N LYS A 92 17.52 -11.15 -7.05
CA LYS A 92 16.80 -11.66 -8.23
C LYS A 92 15.80 -12.78 -7.89
N THR A 93 15.28 -12.77 -6.66
CA THR A 93 14.40 -13.81 -6.13
C THR A 93 13.11 -13.95 -6.93
N TYR A 94 12.58 -12.83 -7.45
CA TYR A 94 11.29 -12.79 -8.14
C TYR A 94 11.42 -12.53 -9.63
N GLN A 95 12.56 -12.80 -10.21
CA GLN A 95 12.85 -12.50 -11.62
C GLN A 95 11.83 -13.13 -12.58
N ASP A 96 11.35 -14.32 -12.29
CA ASP A 96 10.35 -15.00 -13.13
C ASP A 96 9.00 -14.27 -13.08
N ASP A 97 8.66 -13.67 -11.95
CA ASP A 97 7.39 -12.97 -11.78
C ASP A 97 7.39 -11.57 -12.41
N GLU A 98 8.55 -11.05 -12.80
CA GLU A 98 8.63 -9.76 -13.53
C GLU A 98 7.88 -9.81 -14.86
N LYS A 99 7.72 -11.00 -15.44
CA LYS A 99 7.05 -11.19 -16.72
C LYS A 99 5.55 -11.40 -16.58
N ASP A 100 5.06 -11.61 -15.35
CA ASP A 100 3.64 -11.83 -15.09
C ASP A 100 2.92 -10.48 -15.10
N GLU A 101 2.10 -10.24 -16.12
CA GLU A 101 1.38 -8.97 -16.29
C GLU A 101 0.30 -8.73 -15.23
N SER A 102 -0.10 -9.76 -14.48
CA SER A 102 -1.05 -9.60 -13.39
C SER A 102 -0.41 -9.04 -12.11
N LEU A 103 0.92 -9.08 -12.04
CA LEU A 103 1.71 -8.59 -10.92
C LEU A 103 2.47 -7.32 -11.32
N VAL A 104 2.99 -6.62 -10.33
CA VAL A 104 4.00 -5.58 -10.55
C VAL A 104 4.97 -5.59 -9.37
N ILE A 105 6.26 -5.56 -9.69
CA ILE A 105 7.33 -5.55 -8.68
C ILE A 105 7.83 -4.11 -8.54
N CYS A 106 7.06 -3.31 -7.83
CA CYS A 106 7.40 -1.92 -7.52
C CYS A 106 6.59 -1.46 -6.30
N GLY A 107 7.01 -0.37 -5.67
CA GLY A 107 6.36 0.16 -4.48
C GLY A 107 4.95 0.68 -4.73
N GLY A 108 4.16 0.79 -3.67
CA GLY A 108 2.80 1.31 -3.69
C GLY A 108 1.74 0.30 -3.27
N GLY A 109 2.13 -0.91 -2.90
CA GLY A 109 1.24 -1.88 -2.26
C GLY A 109 1.77 -2.20 -0.87
N PHE A 110 0.90 -2.21 0.14
CA PHE A 110 1.28 -2.43 1.53
C PHE A 110 0.30 -3.40 2.19
N PRO A 111 0.78 -4.39 2.97
CA PRO A 111 -0.12 -5.37 3.57
C PRO A 111 -0.91 -4.77 4.72
N LEU A 112 -2.20 -5.02 4.74
CA LEU A 112 -3.06 -4.69 5.88
C LEU A 112 -3.08 -5.91 6.81
N ILE A 113 -2.32 -5.80 7.88
CA ILE A 113 -2.15 -6.88 8.86
C ILE A 113 -2.92 -6.52 10.12
N ILE A 114 -3.82 -7.42 10.53
CA ILE A 114 -4.67 -7.25 11.72
C ILE A 114 -4.49 -8.50 12.58
N GLN A 115 -4.07 -8.31 13.83
CA GLN A 115 -3.83 -9.43 14.76
C GLN A 115 -2.89 -10.47 14.15
N ASN A 116 -1.80 -9.99 13.53
CA ASN A 116 -0.76 -10.80 12.89
C ASN A 116 -1.22 -11.61 11.67
N GLU A 117 -2.39 -11.30 11.11
CA GLU A 117 -2.91 -11.96 9.91
C GLU A 117 -3.01 -10.98 8.74
N LEU A 118 -2.67 -11.43 7.55
CA LEU A 118 -2.89 -10.66 6.34
C LEU A 118 -4.39 -10.63 6.04
N ARG A 119 -5.00 -9.46 6.16
CA ARG A 119 -6.44 -9.28 6.00
C ARG A 119 -6.80 -8.42 4.79
N GLY A 120 -5.84 -7.73 4.23
CA GLY A 120 -6.11 -6.88 3.09
C GLY A 120 -4.87 -6.16 2.58
N SER A 121 -5.09 -5.05 1.91
CA SER A 121 -4.00 -4.27 1.31
C SER A 121 -4.36 -2.80 1.19
N ILE A 122 -3.33 -1.98 1.15
CA ILE A 122 -3.44 -0.53 0.92
C ILE A 122 -2.61 -0.23 -0.32
N LEU A 123 -3.21 0.41 -1.31
CA LEU A 123 -2.62 0.55 -2.64
C LEU A 123 -2.67 2.01 -3.06
N VAL A 124 -1.54 2.54 -3.51
CA VAL A 124 -1.40 3.90 -4.04
C VAL A 124 -0.62 3.83 -5.35
N SER A 125 -1.10 4.52 -6.36
CA SER A 125 -0.47 4.55 -7.69
C SER A 125 -0.60 5.94 -8.31
N GLY A 126 0.51 6.52 -8.76
CA GLY A 126 0.50 7.81 -9.45
C GLY A 126 1.76 8.63 -9.30
N LEU A 127 2.62 8.30 -8.34
CA LEU A 127 3.91 8.94 -8.13
C LEU A 127 5.02 8.00 -8.64
N VAL A 128 6.28 8.35 -8.41
CA VAL A 128 7.36 7.38 -8.55
C VAL A 128 7.13 6.31 -7.48
N HIS A 129 7.43 5.05 -7.78
CA HIS A 129 6.94 3.92 -6.95
C HIS A 129 7.45 3.94 -5.50
N ASP A 130 8.64 4.45 -5.23
CA ASP A 130 9.14 4.61 -3.87
C ASP A 130 8.37 5.71 -3.11
N GLU A 131 7.91 6.74 -3.82
CA GLU A 131 7.07 7.78 -3.25
C GLU A 131 5.65 7.27 -2.97
N ASP A 132 5.10 6.43 -3.85
CA ASP A 132 3.81 5.76 -3.60
C ASP A 132 3.88 4.97 -2.29
N HIS A 133 4.97 4.24 -2.09
CA HIS A 133 5.22 3.48 -0.86
C HIS A 133 5.31 4.42 0.36
N GLN A 134 6.09 5.50 0.25
CA GLN A 134 6.29 6.43 1.36
C GLN A 134 4.99 7.12 1.77
N VAL A 135 4.13 7.46 0.83
CA VAL A 135 2.81 8.03 1.13
C VAL A 135 2.01 7.09 2.04
N ILE A 136 2.01 5.79 1.72
CA ILE A 136 1.29 4.80 2.54
C ILE A 136 1.88 4.75 3.96
N VAL A 137 3.19 4.70 4.08
CA VAL A 137 3.88 4.66 5.38
C VAL A 137 3.52 5.88 6.21
N ASP A 138 3.65 7.07 5.64
CA ASP A 138 3.38 8.33 6.35
C ASP A 138 1.92 8.41 6.80
N CYS A 139 0.99 7.99 5.94
CA CYS A 139 -0.43 8.07 6.23
C CYS A 139 -0.88 7.03 7.25
N LEU A 140 -0.28 5.83 7.22
CA LEU A 140 -0.53 4.81 8.25
C LEU A 140 -0.05 5.29 9.62
N ARG A 141 1.13 5.91 9.68
CA ARG A 141 1.63 6.50 10.93
C ARG A 141 0.67 7.55 11.46
N LYS A 142 0.18 8.41 10.58
CA LYS A 142 -0.77 9.46 10.97
C LYS A 142 -2.06 8.87 11.51
N LEU A 143 -2.62 7.86 10.88
CA LEU A 143 -3.82 7.18 11.36
C LEU A 143 -3.61 6.61 12.76
N LYS A 144 -2.47 5.96 13.00
CA LYS A 144 -2.14 5.38 14.32
C LYS A 144 -1.93 6.47 15.38
N ASP A 145 -1.26 7.56 15.02
CA ASP A 145 -0.97 8.66 15.94
C ASP A 145 -2.24 9.40 16.38
N GLU A 146 -3.26 9.41 15.54
CA GLU A 146 -4.56 10.00 15.88
C GLU A 146 -5.36 9.16 16.88
N GLY A 147 -4.86 7.95 17.21
CA GLY A 147 -5.49 7.07 18.21
C GLY A 147 -6.81 6.47 17.79
N THR A 148 -7.20 6.60 16.53
CA THR A 148 -8.47 6.10 16.01
C THR A 148 -8.41 4.62 15.64
N CYS A 149 -7.19 4.08 15.54
CA CYS A 149 -6.95 2.67 15.20
C CYS A 149 -5.73 2.15 15.96
N LYS A 150 -5.91 1.11 16.72
CA LYS A 150 -4.82 0.51 17.52
C LYS A 150 -4.21 -0.71 16.85
#